data_f3c5dfca4e2be4cdd79a74b3fba1d49d
#
_entry.id   f3c5dfca4e2be4cdd79a74b3fba1d49d
#
_cell.length_a   1.000
_cell.length_b   1.000
_cell.length_c   1.000
_cell.angle_alpha   90.00
_cell.angle_beta   90.00
_cell.angle_gamma   90.00
#
_symmetry.space_group_name_H-M   'P 1'
#
loop_
_entity.id
_entity.type
_entity.pdbx_description
1 polymer ?
#
loop_
_entity_poly.entity_id
_entity_poly.type
_entity_poly.pdbx_seq_one_letter_code
_entity_poly.pdbx_strand_id
1 'polypeptide(L)'
;MSLTLRTTLGCTEAIIADDGNLNLFYRVAGIINEDLRIKFVRKEDEFDSINWGFKFKGHQLTLCYNIYTGISVFPTKTRDAALKDNKAVEEFAIVLEEKLFVRVPLKKSA
;
A
#
# COMPACT_ATOMS: atom_id res chain seq x y z
N MET A 1 3.97 13.60 -3.85
CA MET A 1 4.02 12.38 -3.04
C MET A 1 4.61 11.26 -3.86
N SER A 2 5.60 10.59 -3.36
CA SER A 2 6.25 9.52 -4.08
C SER A 2 6.35 8.30 -3.19
N LEU A 3 6.43 7.13 -3.82
CA LEU A 3 6.54 5.87 -3.11
C LEU A 3 7.98 5.40 -3.14
N THR A 4 8.38 4.74 -2.07
CA THR A 4 9.71 4.17 -1.95
C THR A 4 9.59 2.66 -1.85
N LEU A 5 10.37 1.95 -2.66
CA LEU A 5 10.41 0.49 -2.59
C LEU A 5 11.60 0.08 -1.74
N ARG A 6 11.37 -0.90 -0.89
CA ARG A 6 12.42 -1.43 -0.02
C ARG A 6 12.27 -2.94 0.04
N THR A 7 13.37 -3.65 -0.12
CA THR A 7 13.37 -5.11 -0.03
C THR A 7 14.20 -5.52 1.16
N THR A 8 13.58 -6.28 2.06
CA THR A 8 14.24 -6.75 3.26
C THR A 8 13.91 -8.22 3.44
N LEU A 9 14.93 -9.06 3.57
CA LEU A 9 14.74 -10.49 3.78
C LEU A 9 13.86 -11.10 2.70
N GLY A 10 14.05 -10.67 1.45
CA GLY A 10 13.32 -11.22 0.33
C GLY A 10 11.90 -10.72 0.18
N CYS A 11 11.49 -9.74 0.96
CA CYS A 11 10.13 -9.20 0.90
C CYS A 11 10.19 -7.75 0.46
N THR A 12 9.50 -7.43 -0.64
CA THR A 12 9.46 -6.08 -1.17
C THR A 12 8.29 -5.32 -0.56
N GLU A 13 8.58 -4.13 -0.09
CA GLU A 13 7.58 -3.28 0.55
C GLU A 13 7.54 -1.93 -0.15
N ALA A 14 6.34 -1.46 -0.47
CA ALA A 14 6.15 -0.12 -1.03
C ALA A 14 5.75 0.80 0.11
N ILE A 15 6.60 1.76 0.43
CA ILE A 15 6.37 2.69 1.53
C ILE A 15 5.68 3.92 0.98
N ILE A 16 4.45 4.17 1.44
CA ILE A 16 3.64 5.29 0.97
C ILE A 16 3.92 6.52 1.81
N ALA A 17 4.02 6.33 3.12
CA ALA A 17 4.33 7.43 4.03
C ALA A 17 5.04 6.83 5.24
N ASP A 18 5.96 7.60 5.81
CA ASP A 18 6.72 7.12 6.97
C ASP A 18 6.19 7.67 8.28
N ASP A 19 5.01 8.28 8.27
CA ASP A 19 4.39 8.73 9.49
C ASP A 19 2.98 8.15 9.61
N GLY A 20 2.42 8.24 10.82
CA GLY A 20 1.13 7.63 11.09
C GLY A 20 -0.03 8.55 10.77
N ASN A 21 -0.26 8.83 9.51
CA ASN A 21 -1.36 9.69 9.07
C ASN A 21 -2.56 8.83 8.70
N LEU A 22 -3.51 8.74 9.61
CA LEU A 22 -4.68 7.90 9.40
C LEU A 22 -5.57 8.41 8.27
N ASN A 23 -5.65 9.72 8.09
CA ASN A 23 -6.43 10.27 6.99
C ASN A 23 -5.86 9.84 5.65
N LEU A 24 -4.55 9.81 5.55
CA LEU A 24 -3.90 9.36 4.32
C LEU A 24 -4.16 7.88 4.09
N PHE A 25 -4.17 7.08 5.17
CA PHE A 25 -4.47 5.65 5.03
C PHE A 25 -5.85 5.46 4.40
N TYR A 26 -6.85 6.15 4.91
CA TYR A 26 -8.20 5.99 4.38
C TYR A 26 -8.32 6.54 2.96
N ARG A 27 -7.55 7.56 2.64
CA ARG A 27 -7.54 8.08 1.27
C ARG A 27 -6.93 7.06 0.31
N VAL A 28 -5.84 6.42 0.71
CA VAL A 28 -5.23 5.37 -0.10
C VAL A 28 -6.19 4.20 -0.26
N ALA A 29 -6.84 3.80 0.84
CA ALA A 29 -7.80 2.71 0.78
C ALA A 29 -8.95 3.04 -0.16
N GLY A 30 -9.40 4.29 -0.16
CA GLY A 30 -10.45 4.73 -1.08
C GLY A 30 -10.02 4.66 -2.53
N ILE A 31 -8.77 5.03 -2.82
CA ILE A 31 -8.25 4.93 -4.18
C ILE A 31 -8.22 3.47 -4.62
N ILE A 32 -7.75 2.59 -3.76
CA ILE A 32 -7.69 1.16 -4.10
C ILE A 32 -9.10 0.64 -4.38
N ASN A 33 -10.05 0.99 -3.54
CA ASN A 33 -11.40 0.45 -3.65
C ASN A 33 -12.16 1.07 -4.82
N GLU A 34 -12.08 2.39 -4.97
CA GLU A 34 -12.92 3.11 -5.94
C GLU A 34 -12.24 3.27 -7.29
N ASP A 35 -11.01 3.72 -7.30
CA ASP A 35 -10.32 4.01 -8.57
C ASP A 35 -9.79 2.74 -9.22
N LEU A 36 -9.22 1.85 -8.44
CA LEU A 36 -8.67 0.61 -8.95
C LEU A 36 -9.69 -0.53 -8.93
N ARG A 37 -10.85 -0.30 -8.30
CA ARG A 37 -11.93 -1.26 -8.24
C ARG A 37 -11.50 -2.58 -7.61
N ILE A 38 -10.72 -2.48 -6.55
CA ILE A 38 -10.23 -3.63 -5.81
C ILE A 38 -10.94 -3.66 -4.47
N LYS A 39 -11.52 -4.80 -4.12
CA LYS A 39 -12.20 -4.94 -2.84
C LYS A 39 -11.25 -5.52 -1.82
N PHE A 40 -11.29 -4.95 -0.62
CA PHE A 40 -10.54 -5.52 0.48
C PHE A 40 -11.22 -6.80 0.93
N VAL A 41 -10.44 -7.89 1.01
CA VAL A 41 -10.99 -9.20 1.36
C VAL A 41 -10.79 -9.51 2.84
N ARG A 42 -9.95 -8.74 3.52
CA ARG A 42 -9.72 -8.93 4.93
C ARG A 42 -9.35 -7.60 5.56
N LYS A 43 -9.97 -7.28 6.68
CA LYS A 43 -9.69 -6.04 7.42
C LYS A 43 -9.42 -6.41 8.86
N GLU A 44 -8.20 -6.19 9.30
CA GLU A 44 -7.80 -6.46 10.67
C GLU A 44 -7.33 -5.15 11.30
N ASP A 45 -8.10 -4.68 12.25
CA ASP A 45 -7.78 -3.43 12.95
C ASP A 45 -7.29 -3.80 14.33
N GLU A 46 -6.04 -3.46 14.61
CA GLU A 46 -5.44 -3.74 15.90
C GLU A 46 -5.17 -2.44 16.64
N PHE A 47 -4.66 -2.57 17.85
CA PHE A 47 -4.49 -1.42 18.70
C PHE A 47 -3.60 -0.35 18.06
N ASP A 48 -2.48 -0.75 17.49
CA ASP A 48 -1.52 0.20 16.93
C ASP A 48 -1.30 0.04 15.43
N SER A 49 -2.13 -0.78 14.77
CA SER A 49 -1.97 -1.00 13.35
C SER A 49 -3.28 -1.41 12.69
N ILE A 50 -3.36 -1.16 11.40
CA ILE A 50 -4.49 -1.56 10.57
C ILE A 50 -3.92 -2.31 9.39
N ASN A 51 -4.42 -3.53 9.14
CA ASN A 51 -3.91 -4.37 8.07
C ASN A 51 -5.08 -4.84 7.22
N TRP A 52 -5.19 -4.31 6.01
CA TRP A 52 -6.29 -4.64 5.10
C TRP A 52 -5.74 -5.38 3.89
N GLY A 53 -6.19 -6.63 3.73
CA GLY A 53 -5.72 -7.47 2.65
C GLY A 53 -6.55 -7.32 1.39
N PHE A 54 -5.89 -7.42 0.23
CA PHE A 54 -6.57 -7.34 -1.06
C PHE A 54 -5.79 -8.15 -2.08
N LYS A 55 -6.38 -8.34 -3.26
CA LYS A 55 -5.71 -9.05 -4.34
C LYS A 55 -5.43 -8.09 -5.48
N PHE A 56 -4.22 -8.12 -5.98
CA PHE A 56 -3.82 -7.36 -7.15
C PHE A 56 -3.29 -8.33 -8.18
N LYS A 57 -4.01 -8.47 -9.30
CA LYS A 57 -3.66 -9.40 -10.37
C LYS A 57 -3.42 -10.82 -9.85
N GLY A 58 -4.29 -11.22 -8.90
CA GLY A 58 -4.21 -12.57 -8.33
C GLY A 58 -3.23 -12.73 -7.19
N HIS A 59 -2.48 -11.68 -6.83
CA HIS A 59 -1.50 -11.75 -5.75
C HIS A 59 -2.06 -11.10 -4.50
N GLN A 60 -1.88 -11.75 -3.36
CA GLN A 60 -2.41 -11.23 -2.12
C GLN A 60 -1.44 -10.23 -1.51
N LEU A 61 -1.90 -9.01 -1.36
CA LEU A 61 -1.12 -7.91 -0.80
C LEU A 61 -1.84 -7.36 0.41
N THR A 62 -1.10 -6.64 1.25
CA THR A 62 -1.65 -6.03 2.45
C THR A 62 -1.32 -4.55 2.47
N LEU A 63 -2.34 -3.71 2.68
CA LEU A 63 -2.17 -2.29 2.96
C LEU A 63 -2.10 -2.14 4.48
N CYS A 64 -1.01 -1.62 4.97
CA CYS A 64 -0.75 -1.55 6.40
C CYS A 64 -0.60 -0.10 6.86
N TYR A 65 -1.24 0.21 7.96
CA TYR A 65 -1.03 1.46 8.70
C TYR A 65 -0.47 1.08 10.07
N ASN A 66 0.61 1.72 10.45
CA ASN A 66 1.21 1.48 11.75
C ASN A 66 1.57 2.84 12.35
N ILE A 67 1.20 3.07 13.61
CA ILE A 67 1.40 4.38 14.20
C ILE A 67 2.87 4.75 14.34
N TYR A 68 3.76 3.75 14.26
CA TYR A 68 5.19 4.00 14.41
C TYR A 68 5.93 4.07 13.09
N THR A 69 5.48 3.32 12.08
CA THR A 69 6.24 3.19 10.85
C THR A 69 5.53 3.74 9.62
N GLY A 70 4.25 4.12 9.74
CA GLY A 70 3.55 4.76 8.65
C GLY A 70 2.70 3.82 7.82
N ILE A 71 2.62 4.09 6.53
CA ILE A 71 1.73 3.38 5.61
C ILE A 71 2.57 2.68 4.55
N SER A 72 2.27 1.40 4.34
CA SER A 72 3.01 0.62 3.35
C SER A 72 2.14 -0.49 2.78
N VAL A 73 2.61 -1.06 1.65
CA VAL A 73 1.98 -2.22 1.02
C VAL A 73 3.06 -3.28 0.86
N PHE A 74 2.73 -4.52 1.21
CA PHE A 74 3.67 -5.62 1.08
C PHE A 74 2.89 -6.90 0.80
N PRO A 75 3.58 -7.97 0.35
CA PRO A 75 2.90 -9.24 0.14
C PRO A 75 2.31 -9.73 1.45
N THR A 76 1.09 -10.24 1.41
CA THR A 76 0.45 -10.75 2.61
C THR A 76 1.32 -11.84 3.25
N LYS A 77 1.94 -12.66 2.43
CA LYS A 77 2.88 -13.64 2.93
C LYS A 77 4.27 -13.00 2.92
N THR A 78 4.70 -12.48 4.06
CA THR A 78 5.95 -11.75 4.14
C THR A 78 7.17 -12.65 4.27
N ARG A 79 6.99 -13.81 4.92
CA ARG A 79 8.11 -14.73 5.05
C ARG A 79 8.22 -15.55 3.78
N ASP A 80 9.40 -15.55 3.17
CA ASP A 80 9.65 -16.29 1.93
C ASP A 80 8.67 -15.86 0.84
N ALA A 81 8.47 -14.56 0.70
CA ALA A 81 7.58 -14.05 -0.32
C ALA A 81 8.09 -14.47 -1.70
N ALA A 82 7.16 -14.94 -2.54
CA ALA A 82 7.53 -15.36 -3.88
C ALA A 82 7.98 -14.17 -4.70
N LEU A 83 8.89 -14.42 -5.63
CA LEU A 83 9.38 -13.38 -6.51
C LEU A 83 8.22 -12.71 -7.25
N LYS A 84 7.21 -13.50 -7.63
CA LYS A 84 6.04 -12.96 -8.31
C LYS A 84 5.26 -11.99 -7.44
N ASP A 85 5.17 -12.27 -6.15
CA ASP A 85 4.45 -11.40 -5.24
C ASP A 85 5.20 -10.10 -5.03
N ASN A 86 6.53 -10.17 -4.95
CA ASN A 86 7.34 -8.96 -4.85
C ASN A 86 7.19 -8.09 -6.09
N LYS A 87 7.14 -8.73 -7.25
CA LYS A 87 6.94 -8.01 -8.50
C LYS A 87 5.57 -7.36 -8.53
N ALA A 88 4.55 -8.03 -7.99
CA ALA A 88 3.22 -7.46 -7.91
C ALA A 88 3.20 -6.20 -7.06
N VAL A 89 3.97 -6.17 -5.98
CA VAL A 89 4.07 -4.96 -5.15
C VAL A 89 4.66 -3.82 -5.97
N GLU A 90 5.70 -4.09 -6.77
CA GLU A 90 6.31 -3.06 -7.59
C GLU A 90 5.33 -2.51 -8.61
N GLU A 91 4.59 -3.39 -9.27
CA GLU A 91 3.60 -2.95 -10.26
C GLU A 91 2.46 -2.19 -9.60
N PHE A 92 2.02 -2.67 -8.45
CA PHE A 92 0.95 -1.99 -7.73
C PHE A 92 1.39 -0.60 -7.30
N ALA A 93 2.65 -0.46 -6.88
CA ALA A 93 3.16 0.83 -6.45
C ALA A 93 3.12 1.84 -7.59
N ILE A 94 3.43 1.41 -8.81
CA ILE A 94 3.39 2.30 -9.96
C ILE A 94 1.96 2.77 -10.21
N VAL A 95 1.01 1.83 -10.20
CA VAL A 95 -0.39 2.17 -10.44
C VAL A 95 -0.92 3.09 -9.35
N LEU A 96 -0.59 2.79 -8.10
CA LEU A 96 -1.07 3.59 -6.98
C LEU A 96 -0.48 4.99 -7.02
N GLU A 97 0.80 5.10 -7.35
CA GLU A 97 1.45 6.40 -7.39
C GLU A 97 0.79 7.31 -8.42
N GLU A 98 0.45 6.75 -9.58
CA GLU A 98 -0.25 7.52 -10.60
C GLU A 98 -1.58 8.05 -10.08
N LYS A 99 -2.33 7.20 -9.37
CA LYS A 99 -3.62 7.62 -8.85
C LYS A 99 -3.48 8.63 -7.72
N LEU A 100 -2.43 8.49 -6.91
CA LEU A 100 -2.20 9.44 -5.83
C LEU A 100 -1.90 10.83 -6.37
N PHE A 101 -1.14 10.93 -7.45
CA PHE A 101 -0.87 12.22 -8.04
C PHE A 101 -2.15 12.88 -8.57
N VAL A 102 -3.09 12.08 -9.05
CA VAL A 102 -4.35 12.61 -9.54
C VAL A 102 -5.27 13.04 -8.39
N ARG A 103 -5.40 12.16 -7.35
CA ARG A 103 -6.33 12.41 -6.26
C ARG A 103 -5.76 13.33 -5.19
N VAL A 104 -4.43 13.37 -5.07
CA VAL A 104 -3.75 14.21 -4.09
C VAL A 104 -2.64 14.95 -4.81
N PRO A 105 -3.00 15.92 -5.65
CA PRO A 105 -2.00 16.60 -6.47
C PRO A 105 -1.04 17.41 -5.63
N LEU A 106 0.14 17.50 -6.10
CA LEU A 106 1.12 18.36 -5.49
C LEU A 106 0.63 19.77 -5.68
N LYS A 107 0.93 20.58 -4.71
CA LYS A 107 0.44 21.79 -4.79
C LYS A 107 1.01 22.49 -5.77
N LYS A 108 0.82 22.80 -6.48
CA LYS A 108 1.29 23.29 -7.46
C LYS A 108 1.24 24.44 -7.40
N SER A 109 1.57 24.87 -7.22
CA SER A 109 1.59 25.67 -7.31
C SER A 109 1.31 26.32 -8.06
N ALA A 110 0.97 26.45 -8.10
CA ALA A 110 0.79 26.75 -8.91
C ALA A 110 0.68 27.15 -9.16
#